data_a246b389b0c09fa0cae238ee0108367c
#
_entry.id   a246b389b0c09fa0cae238ee0108367c
#
_cell.length_a   1.000
_cell.length_b   1.000
_cell.length_c   1.000
_cell.angle_alpha   90.00
_cell.angle_beta   90.00
_cell.angle_gamma   90.00
#
_symmetry.space_group_name_H-M   'P 1'
#
loop_
_entity.id
_entity.type
_entity.pdbx_description
1 polymer ?
#
loop_
_entity_poly.entity_id
_entity_poly.type
_entity_poly.pdbx_seq_one_letter_code
_entity_poly.pdbx_strand_id
1 'polypeptide(L)'
;VKNNDATLVAGSDYVATHAEDGTVLITILSEAAKEAETLKVASTSLKPDGVTEADLVGGYNAGTGAETGLELVRQIYPRFGMTPGILLAPGWSHNPTVAAALQAKTEGINGNFDCVTYLDISTDPEEDGAAVYTDVKTAKEALGATSPHAAALWPMGAVGDKIYYLSAMFAAMTAYIDAGNSDVPYES
;
A
#
# COMPACT_ATOMS: atom_id res chain seq x y z
N VAL A 1 17.51 21.73 11.95
CA VAL A 1 18.96 21.99 11.94
C VAL A 1 19.31 22.89 13.11
N LYS A 2 20.43 22.62 13.77
CA LYS A 2 20.91 23.44 14.89
C LYS A 2 22.39 23.77 14.69
N ASN A 3 22.73 25.00 15.04
CA ASN A 3 24.10 25.45 15.24
C ASN A 3 24.37 25.44 16.77
N ASN A 4 25.18 24.51 17.25
CA ASN A 4 25.28 24.19 18.67
C ASN A 4 23.86 23.90 19.24
N ASP A 5 23.39 24.71 20.20
CA ASP A 5 22.05 24.58 20.78
C ASP A 5 21.01 25.55 20.17
N ALA A 6 21.42 26.47 19.29
CA ALA A 6 20.54 27.38 18.59
C ALA A 6 19.83 26.68 17.42
N THR A 7 18.49 26.72 17.41
CA THR A 7 17.70 26.17 16.32
C THR A 7 17.72 27.14 15.14
N LEU A 8 18.13 26.65 13.98
CA LEU A 8 18.08 27.38 12.71
C LEU A 8 16.69 27.33 12.08
N VAL A 9 16.28 28.38 11.42
CA VAL A 9 14.97 28.56 10.81
C VAL A 9 15.01 28.16 9.34
N ALA A 10 14.14 27.23 8.94
CA ALA A 10 13.99 26.84 7.54
C ALA A 10 13.47 28.03 6.69
N GLY A 11 14.03 28.21 5.52
CA GLY A 11 13.74 29.32 4.60
C GLY A 11 14.53 30.59 4.86
N SER A 12 15.05 30.81 6.07
CA SER A 12 15.88 31.95 6.43
C SER A 12 17.34 31.55 6.60
N ASP A 13 17.64 30.55 7.39
CA ASP A 13 18.98 30.10 7.69
C ASP A 13 19.44 28.95 6.78
N TYR A 14 18.52 28.11 6.35
CA TYR A 14 18.80 27.00 5.46
C TYR A 14 17.58 26.61 4.63
N VAL A 15 17.84 25.92 3.51
CA VAL A 15 16.83 25.20 2.71
C VAL A 15 17.21 23.72 2.66
N ALA A 16 16.23 22.86 2.86
CA ALA A 16 16.38 21.43 2.69
C ALA A 16 15.69 20.97 1.40
N THR A 17 16.41 20.28 0.53
CA THR A 17 15.88 19.70 -0.71
C THR A 17 16.15 18.20 -0.74
N HIS A 18 15.20 17.43 -1.27
CA HIS A 18 15.38 16.01 -1.48
C HIS A 18 16.07 15.74 -2.81
N ALA A 19 17.07 14.89 -2.81
CA ALA A 19 17.69 14.38 -4.01
C ALA A 19 17.02 13.06 -4.45
N GLU A 20 17.18 12.69 -5.71
CA GLU A 20 16.59 11.46 -6.29
C GLU A 20 17.11 10.18 -5.65
N ASP A 21 18.31 10.21 -5.07
CA ASP A 21 18.92 9.09 -4.36
C ASP A 21 18.41 8.89 -2.91
N GLY A 22 17.40 9.69 -2.50
CA GLY A 22 16.83 9.65 -1.16
C GLY A 22 17.63 10.44 -0.11
N THR A 23 18.72 11.12 -0.49
CA THR A 23 19.46 11.99 0.40
C THR A 23 18.77 13.35 0.56
N VAL A 24 19.10 14.06 1.63
CA VAL A 24 18.63 15.43 1.87
C VAL A 24 19.81 16.39 1.80
N LEU A 25 19.76 17.28 0.84
CA LEU A 25 20.74 18.37 0.70
C LEU A 25 20.30 19.57 1.56
N ILE A 26 21.16 19.99 2.48
CA ILE A 26 20.96 21.18 3.30
C ILE A 26 21.81 22.33 2.71
N THR A 27 21.16 23.31 2.12
CA THR A 27 21.81 24.53 1.63
C THR A 27 21.73 25.61 2.70
N ILE A 28 22.88 26.08 3.17
CA ILE A 28 22.97 27.11 4.20
C ILE A 28 22.82 28.51 3.55
N LEU A 29 21.98 29.34 4.13
CA LEU A 29 21.66 30.66 3.64
C LEU A 29 22.25 31.79 4.53
N SER A 30 22.14 31.65 5.86
CA SER A 30 22.60 32.72 6.78
C SER A 30 24.09 32.61 7.08
N GLU A 31 24.74 33.76 7.32
CA GLU A 31 26.14 33.83 7.71
C GLU A 31 26.38 33.16 9.07
N ALA A 32 25.48 33.30 10.04
CA ALA A 32 25.57 32.66 11.34
C ALA A 32 25.58 31.11 11.23
N ALA A 33 24.92 30.54 10.21
CA ALA A 33 24.96 29.12 9.95
C ALA A 33 26.20 28.69 9.15
N LYS A 34 26.78 29.58 8.31
CA LYS A 34 28.02 29.33 7.55
C LYS A 34 29.26 29.30 8.44
N GLU A 35 29.28 30.11 9.47
CA GLU A 35 30.41 30.20 10.43
C GLU A 35 30.40 29.04 11.46
N ALA A 36 29.40 28.17 11.41
CA ALA A 36 29.31 27.08 12.32
C ALA A 36 30.36 25.99 12.01
N GLU A 37 31.17 25.62 12.98
CA GLU A 37 32.12 24.50 12.84
C GLU A 37 31.39 23.16 12.65
N THR A 38 30.24 23.02 13.29
CA THR A 38 29.40 21.81 13.20
C THR A 38 27.91 22.17 13.19
N LEU A 39 27.16 21.47 12.35
CA LEU A 39 25.69 21.54 12.33
C LEU A 39 25.10 20.19 12.78
N LYS A 40 24.20 20.23 13.77
CA LYS A 40 23.40 19.08 14.14
C LYS A 40 22.14 19.04 13.30
N VAL A 41 21.97 17.98 12.51
CA VAL A 41 20.76 17.76 11.71
C VAL A 41 20.00 16.58 12.27
N ALA A 42 18.72 16.77 12.56
CA ALA A 42 17.79 15.68 12.84
C ALA A 42 16.76 15.63 11.70
N SER A 43 16.55 14.47 11.15
CA SER A 43 15.55 14.23 10.11
C SER A 43 14.68 13.04 10.49
N THR A 44 13.47 13.04 9.98
CA THR A 44 12.58 11.88 10.05
C THR A 44 12.37 11.37 8.63
N SER A 45 12.66 10.11 8.40
CA SER A 45 12.39 9.45 7.12
C SER A 45 11.29 8.43 7.28
N LEU A 46 10.57 8.16 6.19
CA LEU A 46 9.71 7.00 6.12
C LEU A 46 10.57 5.74 6.26
N LYS A 47 10.05 4.79 7.03
CA LYS A 47 10.62 3.45 7.15
C LYS A 47 9.61 2.45 6.56
N PRO A 48 9.65 2.20 5.25
CA PRO A 48 8.71 1.28 4.60
C PRO A 48 8.70 -0.09 5.24
N ASP A 49 9.89 -0.60 5.59
CA ASP A 49 10.07 -1.90 6.27
C ASP A 49 9.50 -1.93 7.71
N GLY A 50 8.99 -0.80 8.19
CA GLY A 50 8.31 -0.72 9.48
C GLY A 50 6.84 -1.12 9.43
N VAL A 51 6.26 -1.23 8.22
CA VAL A 51 4.91 -1.77 8.01
C VAL A 51 4.97 -3.28 8.02
N THR A 52 4.05 -3.93 8.71
CA THR A 52 3.96 -5.38 8.84
C THR A 52 2.62 -5.90 8.33
N GLU A 53 2.52 -7.21 8.11
CA GLU A 53 1.25 -7.87 7.79
C GLU A 53 0.17 -7.57 8.83
N ALA A 54 0.55 -7.54 10.10
CA ALA A 54 -0.38 -7.23 11.19
C ALA A 54 -0.95 -5.81 11.11
N ASP A 55 -0.19 -4.86 10.59
CA ASP A 55 -0.68 -3.49 10.37
C ASP A 55 -1.72 -3.43 9.25
N LEU A 56 -1.54 -4.25 8.21
CA LEU A 56 -2.50 -4.35 7.10
C LEU A 56 -3.77 -5.09 7.52
N VAL A 57 -3.62 -6.28 8.10
CA VAL A 57 -4.76 -7.07 8.61
C VAL A 57 -5.53 -6.26 9.65
N GLY A 58 -4.79 -5.61 10.54
CA GLY A 58 -5.36 -4.78 11.59
C GLY A 58 -6.14 -5.58 12.62
N GLY A 59 -7.09 -4.91 13.23
CA GLY A 59 -7.94 -5.51 14.23
C GLY A 59 -8.79 -4.49 14.96
N TYR A 60 -9.63 -5.01 15.86
CA TYR A 60 -10.48 -4.24 16.76
C TYR A 60 -9.94 -4.31 18.19
N ASN A 61 -9.66 -3.16 18.76
CA ASN A 61 -9.27 -3.04 20.15
C ASN A 61 -10.50 -2.82 21.04
N ALA A 62 -10.92 -3.85 21.78
CA ALA A 62 -12.12 -3.79 22.62
C ALA A 62 -12.00 -2.78 23.78
N GLY A 63 -10.77 -2.45 24.23
CA GLY A 63 -10.55 -1.50 25.34
C GLY A 63 -10.70 -0.04 24.92
N THR A 64 -10.35 0.29 23.67
CA THR A 64 -10.40 1.66 23.16
C THR A 64 -11.49 1.87 22.09
N GLY A 65 -12.09 0.80 21.57
CA GLY A 65 -13.00 0.85 20.42
C GLY A 65 -12.31 1.18 19.11
N ALA A 66 -10.97 1.22 19.07
CA ALA A 66 -10.22 1.56 17.89
C ALA A 66 -10.13 0.38 16.90
N GLU A 67 -10.25 0.69 15.62
CA GLU A 67 -10.06 -0.22 14.50
C GLU A 67 -8.82 0.19 13.73
N THR A 68 -8.10 -0.80 13.19
CA THR A 68 -6.89 -0.60 12.39
C THR A 68 -6.89 -1.53 11.18
N GLY A 69 -6.06 -1.21 10.18
CA GLY A 69 -5.91 -2.02 8.98
C GLY A 69 -7.22 -2.26 8.22
N LEU A 70 -7.45 -3.47 7.76
CA LEU A 70 -8.63 -3.84 6.97
C LEU A 70 -9.96 -3.75 7.74
N GLU A 71 -9.95 -3.69 9.09
CA GLU A 71 -11.18 -3.44 9.85
C GLU A 71 -11.79 -2.07 9.54
N LEU A 72 -11.00 -1.10 9.09
CA LEU A 72 -11.47 0.23 8.71
C LEU A 72 -12.41 0.22 7.49
N VAL A 73 -12.44 -0.84 6.70
CA VAL A 73 -13.32 -0.96 5.52
C VAL A 73 -14.78 -0.72 5.88
N ARG A 74 -15.23 -1.22 7.02
CA ARG A 74 -16.62 -1.02 7.49
C ARG A 74 -16.95 0.43 7.89
N GLN A 75 -15.94 1.29 8.06
CA GLN A 75 -16.15 2.71 8.38
C GLN A 75 -16.32 3.57 7.12
N ILE A 76 -16.05 3.04 5.92
CA ILE A 76 -16.12 3.80 4.68
C ILE A 76 -17.53 4.31 4.43
N TYR A 77 -18.53 3.42 4.47
CA TYR A 77 -19.91 3.81 4.22
C TYR A 77 -20.46 4.80 5.25
N PRO A 78 -20.32 4.58 6.57
CA PRO A 78 -20.81 5.53 7.58
C PRO A 78 -20.14 6.91 7.50
N ARG A 79 -18.88 6.99 7.05
CA ARG A 79 -18.13 8.26 7.00
C ARG A 79 -18.29 9.01 5.69
N PHE A 80 -18.38 8.29 4.58
CA PHE A 80 -18.30 8.87 3.24
C PHE A 80 -19.54 8.63 2.38
N GLY A 81 -20.47 7.78 2.82
CA GLY A 81 -21.65 7.40 2.03
C GLY A 81 -21.31 6.58 0.77
N MET A 82 -20.11 6.04 0.70
CA MET A 82 -19.63 5.23 -0.41
C MET A 82 -19.35 3.80 0.05
N THR A 83 -19.49 2.83 -0.85
CA THR A 83 -19.10 1.44 -0.61
C THR A 83 -17.83 1.12 -1.41
N PRO A 84 -16.89 0.35 -0.84
CA PRO A 84 -15.76 -0.12 -1.62
C PRO A 84 -16.24 -1.12 -2.69
N GLY A 85 -15.81 -0.95 -3.92
CA GLY A 85 -16.05 -1.92 -4.99
C GLY A 85 -14.92 -2.93 -5.12
N ILE A 86 -13.70 -2.51 -4.85
CA ILE A 86 -12.49 -3.34 -4.96
C ILE A 86 -11.61 -3.12 -3.75
N LEU A 87 -11.11 -4.19 -3.14
CA LEU A 87 -10.09 -4.17 -2.09
C LEU A 87 -8.75 -4.62 -2.66
N LEU A 88 -7.69 -3.88 -2.36
CA LEU A 88 -6.34 -4.15 -2.87
C LEU A 88 -5.29 -3.98 -1.77
N ALA A 89 -4.25 -4.81 -1.84
CA ALA A 89 -3.02 -4.65 -1.09
C ALA A 89 -1.80 -5.01 -1.98
N PRO A 90 -1.49 -4.18 -3.02
CA PRO A 90 -0.38 -4.46 -3.92
C PRO A 90 0.93 -4.57 -3.15
N GLY A 91 1.76 -5.58 -3.47
CA GLY A 91 2.99 -5.87 -2.75
C GLY A 91 2.83 -6.61 -1.43
N TRP A 92 1.57 -6.92 -1.03
CA TRP A 92 1.26 -7.67 0.19
C TRP A 92 0.28 -8.81 -0.04
N SER A 93 -0.56 -8.70 -1.08
CA SER A 93 -1.65 -9.67 -1.34
C SER A 93 -1.16 -11.06 -1.76
N HIS A 94 0.13 -11.21 -2.07
CA HIS A 94 0.78 -12.52 -2.29
C HIS A 94 1.04 -13.27 -0.98
N ASN A 95 0.95 -12.62 0.17
CA ASN A 95 1.06 -13.25 1.47
C ASN A 95 -0.28 -13.92 1.86
N PRO A 96 -0.29 -15.21 2.26
CA PRO A 96 -1.52 -15.92 2.58
C PRO A 96 -2.35 -15.29 3.71
N THR A 97 -1.69 -14.70 4.72
CA THR A 97 -2.37 -14.04 5.85
C THR A 97 -3.14 -12.81 5.37
N VAL A 98 -2.50 -11.98 4.54
CA VAL A 98 -3.12 -10.77 3.98
C VAL A 98 -4.21 -11.16 2.96
N ALA A 99 -3.95 -12.17 2.13
CA ALA A 99 -4.93 -12.68 1.17
C ALA A 99 -6.20 -13.19 1.86
N ALA A 100 -6.05 -13.95 2.96
CA ALA A 100 -7.18 -14.43 3.75
C ALA A 100 -7.97 -13.27 4.37
N ALA A 101 -7.28 -12.25 4.91
CA ALA A 101 -7.92 -11.07 5.48
C ALA A 101 -8.66 -10.25 4.43
N LEU A 102 -8.08 -10.04 3.25
CA LEU A 102 -8.75 -9.38 2.13
C LEU A 102 -10.02 -10.12 1.73
N GLN A 103 -9.95 -11.44 1.51
CA GLN A 103 -11.10 -12.26 1.16
C GLN A 103 -12.21 -12.20 2.21
N ALA A 104 -11.84 -12.23 3.49
CA ALA A 104 -12.81 -12.14 4.58
C ALA A 104 -13.55 -10.78 4.64
N LYS A 105 -13.02 -9.75 3.99
CA LYS A 105 -13.64 -8.42 3.95
C LYS A 105 -14.40 -8.12 2.66
N THR A 106 -14.49 -9.08 1.73
CA THR A 106 -15.23 -8.88 0.47
C THR A 106 -16.73 -9.06 0.61
N GLU A 107 -17.20 -9.76 1.64
CA GLU A 107 -18.60 -10.11 1.81
C GLU A 107 -19.20 -9.44 3.08
N GLY A 108 -20.45 -9.05 2.97
CA GLY A 108 -21.23 -8.56 4.11
C GLY A 108 -20.70 -7.28 4.74
N ILE A 109 -20.06 -6.39 4.01
CA ILE A 109 -19.60 -5.09 4.51
C ILE A 109 -20.81 -4.32 5.04
N ASN A 110 -20.78 -3.98 6.34
CA ASN A 110 -21.90 -3.38 7.05
C ASN A 110 -23.23 -4.17 6.92
N GLY A 111 -23.13 -5.49 6.66
CA GLY A 111 -24.26 -6.40 6.56
C GLY A 111 -25.01 -6.39 5.21
N ASN A 112 -24.62 -5.56 4.26
CA ASN A 112 -25.40 -5.37 3.02
C ASN A 112 -24.56 -5.27 1.74
N PHE A 113 -23.26 -5.03 1.82
CA PHE A 113 -22.45 -4.74 0.64
C PHE A 113 -21.39 -5.79 0.43
N ASP A 114 -21.20 -6.16 -0.82
CA ASP A 114 -20.13 -7.04 -1.25
C ASP A 114 -19.21 -6.29 -2.20
N CYS A 115 -17.95 -6.70 -2.26
CA CYS A 115 -16.96 -6.18 -3.17
C CYS A 115 -16.05 -7.31 -3.66
N VAL A 116 -15.11 -7.00 -4.52
CA VAL A 116 -14.13 -7.97 -5.01
C VAL A 116 -12.74 -7.64 -4.48
N THR A 117 -11.85 -8.64 -4.48
CA THR A 117 -10.43 -8.43 -4.21
C THR A 117 -9.59 -9.05 -5.31
N TYR A 118 -8.51 -8.35 -5.68
CA TYR A 118 -7.50 -8.88 -6.59
C TYR A 118 -6.26 -9.21 -5.78
N LEU A 119 -5.89 -10.49 -5.81
CA LEU A 119 -4.73 -11.03 -5.11
C LEU A 119 -3.61 -11.24 -6.12
N ASP A 120 -2.39 -11.00 -5.72
CA ASP A 120 -1.22 -11.23 -6.54
C ASP A 120 -0.58 -12.57 -6.21
N ILE A 121 -0.14 -13.29 -7.20
CA ILE A 121 0.76 -14.44 -7.04
C ILE A 121 2.17 -13.95 -7.35
N SER A 122 3.09 -14.11 -6.39
CA SER A 122 4.50 -13.75 -6.59
C SER A 122 5.10 -14.56 -7.73
N THR A 123 6.05 -13.97 -8.44
CA THR A 123 6.88 -14.70 -9.40
C THR A 123 8.12 -15.31 -8.76
N ASP A 124 8.34 -15.07 -7.47
CA ASP A 124 9.45 -15.60 -6.71
C ASP A 124 9.06 -16.92 -6.03
N PRO A 125 9.71 -18.03 -6.35
CA PRO A 125 9.46 -19.32 -5.69
C PRO A 125 9.83 -19.32 -4.19
N GLU A 126 10.70 -18.42 -3.73
CA GLU A 126 11.04 -18.31 -2.31
C GLU A 126 9.90 -17.69 -1.48
N GLU A 127 8.93 -17.07 -2.14
CA GLU A 127 7.71 -16.53 -1.56
C GLU A 127 6.47 -17.40 -1.81
N ASP A 128 6.63 -18.72 -1.94
CA ASP A 128 5.57 -19.65 -2.37
C ASP A 128 4.90 -19.24 -3.70
N GLY A 129 5.62 -18.51 -4.52
CA GLY A 129 5.16 -18.00 -5.80
C GLY A 129 5.38 -18.98 -6.97
N ALA A 130 5.08 -18.49 -8.18
CA ALA A 130 5.20 -19.26 -9.43
C ALA A 130 6.15 -18.60 -10.42
N ALA A 131 7.33 -19.18 -10.65
CA ALA A 131 8.26 -18.71 -11.67
C ALA A 131 7.78 -19.02 -13.09
N VAL A 132 7.00 -20.09 -13.25
CA VAL A 132 6.46 -20.57 -14.54
C VAL A 132 4.98 -20.89 -14.42
N TYR A 133 4.25 -20.87 -15.54
CA TYR A 133 2.80 -21.04 -15.55
C TYR A 133 2.33 -22.38 -14.97
N THR A 134 3.15 -23.41 -15.02
CA THR A 134 2.81 -24.75 -14.47
C THR A 134 2.65 -24.75 -12.97
N ASP A 135 3.29 -23.81 -12.28
CA ASP A 135 3.34 -23.73 -10.82
C ASP A 135 2.23 -22.82 -10.25
N VAL A 136 1.58 -22.05 -11.13
CA VAL A 136 0.53 -21.06 -10.74
C VAL A 136 -0.60 -21.71 -9.96
N LYS A 137 -1.01 -22.93 -10.32
CA LYS A 137 -2.05 -23.65 -9.60
C LYS A 137 -1.64 -23.92 -8.15
N THR A 138 -0.43 -24.42 -7.96
CA THR A 138 0.12 -24.73 -6.62
C THR A 138 0.28 -23.45 -5.80
N ALA A 139 0.82 -22.38 -6.40
CA ALA A 139 0.94 -21.09 -5.74
C ALA A 139 -0.43 -20.50 -5.36
N LYS A 140 -1.45 -20.61 -6.22
CA LYS A 140 -2.82 -20.21 -5.89
C LYS A 140 -3.40 -20.99 -4.72
N GLU A 141 -3.15 -22.30 -4.68
CA GLU A 141 -3.60 -23.17 -3.59
C GLU A 141 -2.90 -22.81 -2.28
N ALA A 142 -1.59 -22.53 -2.31
CA ALA A 142 -0.81 -22.06 -1.16
C ALA A 142 -1.30 -20.70 -0.65
N LEU A 143 -1.62 -19.78 -1.57
CA LEU A 143 -2.20 -18.47 -1.25
C LEU A 143 -3.59 -18.56 -0.60
N GLY A 144 -4.29 -19.68 -0.77
CA GLY A 144 -5.65 -19.85 -0.24
C GLY A 144 -6.70 -18.99 -0.95
N ALA A 145 -6.50 -18.66 -2.23
CA ALA A 145 -7.45 -17.88 -3.03
C ALA A 145 -8.66 -18.72 -3.45
N THR A 146 -9.66 -18.81 -2.58
CA THR A 146 -10.84 -19.68 -2.74
C THR A 146 -12.18 -18.94 -2.75
N SER A 147 -12.22 -17.67 -2.31
CA SER A 147 -13.46 -16.88 -2.33
C SER A 147 -13.94 -16.64 -3.77
N PRO A 148 -15.25 -16.71 -4.04
CA PRO A 148 -15.83 -16.34 -5.34
C PRO A 148 -15.65 -14.83 -5.64
N HIS A 149 -15.40 -14.01 -4.62
CA HIS A 149 -15.13 -12.58 -4.74
C HIS A 149 -13.64 -12.26 -4.87
N ALA A 150 -12.77 -13.27 -5.06
CA ALA A 150 -11.34 -13.07 -5.20
C ALA A 150 -10.83 -13.58 -6.55
N ALA A 151 -10.04 -12.77 -7.24
CA ALA A 151 -9.28 -13.19 -8.42
C ALA A 151 -7.78 -13.16 -8.11
N ALA A 152 -7.10 -14.29 -8.36
CA ALA A 152 -5.65 -14.38 -8.25
C ALA A 152 -5.01 -14.08 -9.60
N LEU A 153 -4.08 -13.14 -9.60
CA LEU A 153 -3.44 -12.59 -10.80
C LEU A 153 -1.97 -13.01 -10.89
N TRP A 154 -1.56 -13.40 -12.07
CA TRP A 154 -0.19 -13.76 -12.42
C TRP A 154 0.00 -13.56 -13.95
N PRO A 155 1.21 -13.23 -14.43
CA PRO A 155 2.44 -12.87 -13.71
C PRO A 155 2.44 -11.41 -13.27
N MET A 156 3.60 -10.89 -12.84
CA MET A 156 3.80 -9.45 -12.66
C MET A 156 3.86 -8.73 -14.01
N GLY A 157 3.43 -7.48 -14.06
CA GLY A 157 3.47 -6.63 -15.24
C GLY A 157 4.70 -5.70 -15.25
N ALA A 158 5.23 -5.39 -16.43
CA ALA A 158 6.31 -4.44 -16.60
C ALA A 158 5.81 -3.13 -17.24
N VAL A 159 6.23 -2.00 -16.68
CA VAL A 159 6.03 -0.67 -17.26
C VAL A 159 7.38 0.04 -17.31
N GLY A 160 7.94 0.19 -18.50
CA GLY A 160 9.32 0.61 -18.67
C GLY A 160 10.27 -0.41 -18.00
N ASP A 161 11.17 0.08 -17.16
CA ASP A 161 12.16 -0.76 -16.47
C ASP A 161 11.66 -1.26 -15.08
N LYS A 162 10.41 -0.98 -14.73
CA LYS A 162 9.85 -1.35 -13.43
C LYS A 162 8.84 -2.47 -13.54
N ILE A 163 8.88 -3.37 -12.58
CA ILE A 163 7.96 -4.51 -12.46
C ILE A 163 6.95 -4.22 -11.33
N TYR A 164 5.68 -4.51 -11.59
CA TYR A 164 4.58 -4.26 -10.68
C TYR A 164 3.70 -5.49 -10.54
N TYR A 165 3.08 -5.65 -9.40
CA TYR A 165 1.98 -6.57 -9.21
C TYR A 165 0.77 -6.16 -10.05
N LEU A 166 0.05 -7.13 -10.62
CA LEU A 166 -1.05 -6.87 -11.56
C LEU A 166 -2.32 -6.37 -10.88
N SER A 167 -2.51 -6.60 -9.59
CA SER A 167 -3.74 -6.21 -8.87
C SER A 167 -4.09 -4.74 -9.05
N ALA A 168 -3.12 -3.84 -8.92
CA ALA A 168 -3.32 -2.41 -9.10
C ALA A 168 -3.69 -2.04 -10.55
N MET A 169 -3.02 -2.67 -11.54
CA MET A 169 -3.28 -2.43 -12.96
C MET A 169 -4.66 -2.96 -13.36
N PHE A 170 -5.02 -4.14 -12.87
CA PHE A 170 -6.29 -4.77 -13.17
C PHE A 170 -7.45 -4.00 -12.54
N ALA A 171 -7.30 -3.53 -11.30
CA ALA A 171 -8.29 -2.67 -10.66
C ALA A 171 -8.47 -1.33 -11.39
N ALA A 172 -7.39 -0.72 -11.83
CA ALA A 172 -7.46 0.51 -12.61
C ALA A 172 -8.17 0.30 -13.96
N MET A 173 -7.92 -0.82 -14.64
CA MET A 173 -8.60 -1.19 -15.88
C MET A 173 -10.10 -1.44 -15.63
N THR A 174 -10.44 -2.19 -14.59
CA THR A 174 -11.84 -2.44 -14.20
C THR A 174 -12.56 -1.12 -13.95
N ALA A 175 -12.00 -0.24 -13.11
CA ALA A 175 -12.60 1.05 -12.82
C ALA A 175 -12.75 1.95 -14.06
N TYR A 176 -11.79 1.89 -14.98
CA TYR A 176 -11.85 2.63 -16.24
C TYR A 176 -12.98 2.13 -17.16
N ILE A 177 -13.15 0.81 -17.26
CA ILE A 177 -14.20 0.19 -18.06
C ILE A 177 -15.57 0.51 -17.47
N ASP A 178 -15.72 0.37 -16.15
CA ASP A 178 -16.97 0.67 -15.45
C ASP A 178 -17.37 2.14 -15.62
N ALA A 179 -16.42 3.08 -15.47
CA ALA A 179 -16.66 4.50 -15.70
C ALA A 179 -17.09 4.79 -17.15
N GLY A 180 -16.50 4.11 -18.13
CA GLY A 180 -16.92 4.18 -19.55
C GLY A 180 -18.30 3.61 -19.80
N ASN A 181 -18.80 2.74 -18.90
CA ASN A 181 -20.10 2.09 -18.98
C ASN A 181 -21.12 2.67 -17.98
N SER A 182 -21.02 3.96 -17.66
CA SER A 182 -21.90 4.67 -16.73
C SER A 182 -21.88 4.12 -15.30
N ASP A 183 -20.71 3.74 -14.83
CA ASP A 183 -20.44 3.13 -13.52
C ASP A 183 -21.19 1.79 -13.28
N VAL A 184 -21.58 1.14 -14.35
CA VAL A 184 -22.15 -0.22 -14.27
C VAL A 184 -21.04 -1.22 -14.52
N PRO A 185 -20.84 -2.20 -13.60
CA PRO A 185 -19.87 -3.27 -13.82
C PRO A 185 -20.13 -3.97 -15.16
N TYR A 186 -19.09 -4.07 -15.97
CA TYR A 186 -19.15 -4.65 -17.29
C TYR A 186 -18.35 -5.94 -17.33
N GLU A 187 -18.93 -7.00 -17.86
CA GLU A 187 -18.20 -8.22 -18.16
C GLU A 187 -17.23 -7.96 -19.32
N SER A 188 -15.96 -8.06 -19.06
CA SER A 188 -14.88 -7.91 -20.04
C SER A 188 -14.40 -9.27 -20.55
#